data_9080f27656d90b516df916d6b8595809
#
_entry.id   9080f27656d90b516df916d6b8595809
#
_cell.length_a   1.000
_cell.length_b   1.000
_cell.length_c   1.000
_cell.angle_alpha   90.00
_cell.angle_beta   90.00
_cell.angle_gamma   90.00
#
_symmetry.space_group_name_H-M   'P 1'
#
loop_
_entity.id
_entity.type
_entity.pdbx_description
1 polymer ?
#
loop_
_entity_poly.entity_id
_entity_poly.type
_entity_poly.pdbx_seq_one_letter_code
_entity_poly.pdbx_strand_id
1 'polypeptide(L)'
;MKKTYRTPIKIINGDIIKFDEFSLNKKGIINISNLPYNISTKLLIKWTTTSAPFSKYILMFQKEVAERLVSEKNKKTYSRISVLTQWFYEVKLLFNVPRTAFIPKPKVDSSIIMLKPRPKPLYPANIKFLQKVLSCCFGYRRKMLKKSLSFIHPEAEKILNRAGINTNLRAEDLSIKQFCDISRELEKIS
;
A
#
# COMPACT_ATOMS: atom_id res chain seq x y z
N MET A 1 13.80 -1.74 -38.13
CA MET A 1 13.30 -3.14 -37.98
C MET A 1 11.90 -3.11 -37.40
N LYS A 2 10.86 -3.38 -38.21
CA LYS A 2 9.49 -3.58 -37.69
C LYS A 2 9.43 -4.98 -37.05
N LYS A 3 9.51 -5.09 -35.73
CA LYS A 3 9.18 -6.34 -35.06
C LYS A 3 7.68 -6.58 -35.21
N THR A 4 7.29 -7.55 -36.00
CA THR A 4 5.91 -7.96 -36.17
C THR A 4 5.49 -8.74 -34.93
N TYR A 5 4.79 -8.09 -34.01
CA TYR A 5 4.17 -8.78 -32.90
C TYR A 5 2.97 -9.58 -33.44
N ARG A 6 2.86 -10.85 -33.10
CA ARG A 6 1.74 -11.74 -33.53
C ARG A 6 0.39 -11.36 -32.90
N THR A 7 0.39 -10.56 -31.85
CA THR A 7 -0.81 -10.07 -31.17
C THR A 7 -0.91 -8.56 -31.30
N PRO A 8 -2.10 -7.99 -31.52
CA PRO A 8 -2.29 -6.56 -31.64
C PRO A 8 -1.95 -5.84 -30.33
N ILE A 9 -1.05 -4.86 -30.41
CA ILE A 9 -0.69 -3.99 -29.29
C ILE A 9 -1.53 -2.72 -29.39
N LYS A 10 -2.28 -2.40 -28.34
CA LYS A 10 -2.98 -1.13 -28.21
C LYS A 10 -2.11 -0.17 -27.38
N ILE A 11 -1.74 0.96 -27.99
CA ILE A 11 -1.00 2.03 -27.33
C ILE A 11 -2.01 3.07 -26.84
N ILE A 12 -1.94 3.41 -25.54
CA ILE A 12 -2.75 4.47 -24.92
C ILE A 12 -1.77 5.52 -24.41
N ASN A 13 -1.82 6.73 -24.97
CA ASN A 13 -1.04 7.86 -24.52
C ASN A 13 -1.85 8.65 -23.50
N GLY A 14 -1.29 8.89 -22.29
CA GLY A 14 -1.97 9.62 -21.23
C GLY A 14 -1.24 9.60 -19.90
N ASP A 15 -1.78 10.38 -18.95
CA ASP A 15 -1.31 10.39 -17.57
C ASP A 15 -1.88 9.18 -16.81
N ILE A 16 -1.02 8.26 -16.40
CA ILE A 16 -1.42 7.04 -15.67
C ILE A 16 -2.10 7.33 -14.32
N ILE A 17 -1.83 8.48 -13.68
CA ILE A 17 -2.52 8.86 -12.44
C ILE A 17 -4.00 9.17 -12.69
N LYS A 18 -4.30 9.74 -13.87
CA LYS A 18 -5.66 10.11 -14.29
C LYS A 18 -6.37 9.01 -15.07
N PHE A 19 -5.62 7.97 -15.48
CA PHE A 19 -6.17 6.89 -16.29
C PHE A 19 -7.24 6.13 -15.52
N ASP A 20 -8.37 5.85 -16.19
CA ASP A 20 -9.41 4.99 -15.66
C ASP A 20 -9.14 3.53 -16.07
N GLU A 21 -8.68 2.74 -15.13
CA GLU A 21 -8.35 1.32 -15.33
C GLU A 21 -9.58 0.47 -15.67
N PHE A 22 -10.79 0.89 -15.26
CA PHE A 22 -12.03 0.20 -15.59
C PHE A 22 -12.40 0.33 -17.07
N SER A 23 -11.93 1.39 -17.74
CA SER A 23 -12.12 1.57 -19.20
C SER A 23 -11.47 0.45 -20.03
N LEU A 24 -10.55 -0.33 -19.47
CA LEU A 24 -9.97 -1.49 -20.12
C LEU A 24 -10.98 -2.60 -20.38
N ASN A 25 -12.09 -2.64 -19.64
CA ASN A 25 -13.24 -3.55 -19.79
C ASN A 25 -12.86 -5.02 -20.04
N LYS A 26 -11.84 -5.52 -19.33
CA LYS A 26 -11.33 -6.90 -19.44
C LYS A 26 -11.16 -7.50 -18.05
N LYS A 27 -11.43 -8.81 -17.93
CA LYS A 27 -11.14 -9.60 -16.73
C LYS A 27 -9.74 -10.21 -16.82
N GLY A 28 -9.12 -10.46 -15.68
CA GLY A 28 -7.84 -11.18 -15.62
C GLY A 28 -6.61 -10.39 -16.09
N ILE A 29 -6.70 -9.07 -16.21
CA ILE A 29 -5.58 -8.22 -16.64
C ILE A 29 -4.45 -8.32 -15.61
N ILE A 30 -3.22 -8.47 -16.10
CA ILE A 30 -2.00 -8.38 -15.29
C ILE A 30 -1.36 -7.03 -15.56
N ASN A 31 -1.11 -6.27 -14.51
CA ASN A 31 -0.36 -5.02 -14.59
C ASN A 31 1.14 -5.31 -14.42
N ILE A 32 1.94 -5.08 -15.45
CA ILE A 32 3.41 -5.18 -15.39
C ILE A 32 3.95 -3.78 -15.68
N SER A 33 4.59 -3.15 -14.68
CA SER A 33 5.00 -1.76 -14.81
C SER A 33 6.37 -1.48 -14.22
N ASN A 34 7.16 -0.77 -15.02
CA ASN A 34 8.32 -0.02 -14.55
C ASN A 34 7.86 1.43 -14.33
N LEU A 35 7.52 1.77 -13.08
CA LEU A 35 6.93 3.06 -12.73
C LEU A 35 8.01 4.08 -12.39
N PRO A 36 7.84 5.36 -12.78
CA PRO A 36 8.65 6.43 -12.23
C PRO A 36 8.53 6.45 -10.69
N TYR A 37 9.64 6.51 -9.97
CA TYR A 37 9.68 6.34 -8.52
C TYR A 37 8.84 7.37 -7.75
N ASN A 38 8.76 8.60 -8.27
CA ASN A 38 7.99 9.69 -7.65
C ASN A 38 6.47 9.46 -7.65
N ILE A 39 5.94 8.59 -8.51
CA ILE A 39 4.50 8.32 -8.60
C ILE A 39 4.13 6.89 -8.21
N SER A 40 5.09 5.98 -8.09
CA SER A 40 4.84 4.54 -7.87
C SER A 40 3.97 4.27 -6.63
N THR A 41 4.26 4.91 -5.50
CA THR A 41 3.48 4.78 -4.27
C THR A 41 2.08 5.38 -4.40
N LYS A 42 1.95 6.53 -5.11
CA LYS A 42 0.64 7.16 -5.35
C LYS A 42 -0.25 6.26 -6.19
N LEU A 43 0.30 5.63 -7.23
CA LEU A 43 -0.41 4.69 -8.08
C LEU A 43 -0.85 3.44 -7.31
N LEU A 44 0.02 2.88 -6.48
CA LEU A 44 -0.34 1.75 -5.64
C LEU A 44 -1.50 2.07 -4.70
N ILE A 45 -1.47 3.24 -4.06
CA ILE A 45 -2.58 3.69 -3.21
C ILE A 45 -3.85 3.89 -4.04
N LYS A 46 -3.79 4.53 -5.21
CA LYS A 46 -4.91 4.68 -6.13
C LYS A 46 -5.53 3.32 -6.44
N TRP A 47 -4.75 2.37 -6.93
CA TRP A 47 -5.24 1.04 -7.29
C TRP A 47 -5.84 0.26 -6.12
N THR A 48 -5.30 0.46 -4.91
CA THR A 48 -5.85 -0.15 -3.69
C THR A 48 -7.22 0.47 -3.33
N THR A 49 -7.34 1.80 -3.40
CA THR A 49 -8.55 2.51 -2.99
C THR A 49 -9.68 2.41 -4.00
N THR A 50 -9.37 2.28 -5.28
CA THR A 50 -10.35 2.12 -6.35
C THR A 50 -10.70 0.66 -6.65
N SER A 51 -9.99 -0.30 -6.02
CA SER A 51 -10.12 -1.72 -6.34
C SER A 51 -9.94 -1.99 -7.84
N ALA A 52 -8.89 -1.39 -8.42
CA ALA A 52 -8.61 -1.47 -9.85
C ALA A 52 -8.64 -2.92 -10.38
N PRO A 53 -9.15 -3.16 -11.60
CA PRO A 53 -9.57 -4.47 -12.11
C PRO A 53 -8.41 -5.39 -12.53
N PHE A 54 -7.27 -5.31 -11.87
CA PHE A 54 -6.12 -6.15 -12.14
C PHE A 54 -6.12 -7.41 -11.29
N SER A 55 -5.92 -8.57 -11.92
CA SER A 55 -5.80 -9.87 -11.23
C SER A 55 -4.45 -10.05 -10.55
N LYS A 56 -3.44 -9.35 -11.03
CA LYS A 56 -2.05 -9.38 -10.53
C LYS A 56 -1.30 -8.12 -10.92
N TYR A 57 -0.35 -7.74 -10.08
CA TYR A 57 0.60 -6.68 -10.36
C TYR A 57 2.02 -7.22 -10.26
N ILE A 58 2.89 -6.85 -11.18
CA ILE A 58 4.33 -7.07 -11.14
C ILE A 58 4.96 -5.69 -11.34
N LEU A 59 5.41 -5.10 -10.26
CA LEU A 59 5.81 -3.69 -10.23
C LEU A 59 7.25 -3.54 -9.78
N MET A 60 7.96 -2.60 -10.40
CA MET A 60 9.27 -2.20 -9.95
C MET A 60 9.19 -0.97 -9.04
N PHE A 61 9.83 -1.07 -7.88
CA PHE A 61 9.98 0.01 -6.90
C PHE A 61 11.44 0.23 -6.56
N GLN A 62 11.77 1.39 -5.99
CA GLN A 62 13.03 1.54 -5.25
C GLN A 62 13.11 0.47 -4.16
N LYS A 63 14.31 -0.08 -3.92
CA LYS A 63 14.54 -1.16 -2.96
C LYS A 63 13.95 -0.85 -1.57
N GLU A 64 14.19 0.37 -1.07
CA GLU A 64 13.64 0.81 0.22
C GLU A 64 12.10 0.78 0.26
N VAL A 65 11.43 1.21 -0.82
CA VAL A 65 9.96 1.17 -0.91
C VAL A 65 9.48 -0.28 -0.94
N ALA A 66 10.13 -1.14 -1.72
CA ALA A 66 9.81 -2.55 -1.81
C ALA A 66 9.95 -3.26 -0.43
N GLU A 67 11.02 -2.98 0.30
CA GLU A 67 11.23 -3.49 1.66
C GLU A 67 10.12 -3.05 2.62
N ARG A 68 9.63 -1.81 2.49
CA ARG A 68 8.47 -1.34 3.27
C ARG A 68 7.19 -2.10 2.92
N LEU A 69 6.95 -2.42 1.64
CA LEU A 69 5.75 -3.13 1.21
C LEU A 69 5.64 -4.53 1.83
N VAL A 70 6.77 -5.23 2.04
CA VAL A 70 6.82 -6.58 2.62
C VAL A 70 7.16 -6.58 4.12
N SER A 71 7.31 -5.39 4.73
CA SER A 71 7.74 -5.28 6.12
C SER A 71 6.66 -5.72 7.10
N GLU A 72 7.07 -6.41 8.14
CA GLU A 72 6.24 -6.84 9.27
C GLU A 72 6.35 -5.86 10.44
N LYS A 73 5.42 -5.95 11.40
CA LYS A 73 5.45 -5.16 12.64
C LYS A 73 6.79 -5.32 13.38
N ASN A 74 7.11 -4.37 14.22
CA ASN A 74 8.37 -4.30 15.00
C ASN A 74 9.63 -4.08 14.16
N LYS A 75 9.51 -3.80 12.84
CA LYS A 75 10.65 -3.45 11.99
C LYS A 75 10.66 -1.96 11.68
N LYS A 76 11.86 -1.38 11.56
CA LYS A 76 12.05 0.03 11.18
C LYS A 76 11.34 0.42 9.87
N THR A 77 11.30 -0.51 8.92
CA THR A 77 10.67 -0.35 7.60
C THR A 77 9.15 -0.45 7.64
N TYR A 78 8.55 -0.97 8.72
CA TYR A 78 7.10 -1.06 8.87
C TYR A 78 6.46 0.33 8.90
N SER A 79 5.43 0.52 8.09
CA SER A 79 4.89 1.84 7.79
C SER A 79 3.44 1.77 7.33
N ARG A 80 2.80 2.94 7.16
CA ARG A 80 1.45 3.04 6.62
C ARG A 80 1.25 2.22 5.34
N ILE A 81 2.23 2.26 4.41
CA ILE A 81 2.10 1.54 3.15
C ILE A 81 2.22 0.03 3.33
N SER A 82 3.00 -0.43 4.32
CA SER A 82 3.10 -1.85 4.67
C SER A 82 1.73 -2.40 5.06
N VAL A 83 1.05 -1.72 5.98
CA VAL A 83 -0.28 -2.13 6.49
C VAL A 83 -1.30 -2.09 5.38
N LEU A 84 -1.43 -0.97 4.67
CA LEU A 84 -2.45 -0.79 3.63
C LEU A 84 -2.29 -1.81 2.50
N THR A 85 -1.05 -2.03 2.04
CA THR A 85 -0.77 -2.95 0.94
C THR A 85 -1.04 -4.40 1.35
N GLN A 86 -0.54 -4.84 2.50
CA GLN A 86 -0.73 -6.22 2.96
C GLN A 86 -2.18 -6.50 3.42
N TRP A 87 -2.92 -5.48 3.82
CA TRP A 87 -4.34 -5.60 4.11
C TRP A 87 -5.15 -5.98 2.87
N PHE A 88 -4.80 -5.40 1.71
CA PHE A 88 -5.55 -5.58 0.46
C PHE A 88 -4.94 -6.64 -0.47
N TYR A 89 -3.61 -6.82 -0.45
CA TYR A 89 -2.88 -7.72 -1.34
C TYR A 89 -2.11 -8.81 -0.58
N GLU A 90 -1.90 -9.94 -1.24
CA GLU A 90 -0.76 -10.82 -0.98
C GLU A 90 0.45 -10.20 -1.64
N VAL A 91 1.51 -9.93 -0.85
CA VAL A 91 2.70 -9.21 -1.30
C VAL A 91 3.90 -10.13 -1.29
N LYS A 92 4.64 -10.18 -2.40
CA LYS A 92 5.87 -10.97 -2.49
C LYS A 92 6.98 -10.17 -3.17
N LEU A 93 8.13 -10.04 -2.52
CA LEU A 93 9.35 -9.57 -3.15
C LEU A 93 9.89 -10.72 -4.01
N LEU A 94 10.06 -10.49 -5.32
CA LEU A 94 10.54 -11.50 -6.25
C LEU A 94 12.07 -11.50 -6.30
N PHE A 95 12.67 -10.37 -6.66
CA PHE A 95 14.12 -10.21 -6.75
C PHE A 95 14.52 -8.73 -6.75
N ASN A 96 15.81 -8.50 -6.49
CA ASN A 96 16.40 -7.17 -6.57
C ASN A 96 17.04 -6.96 -7.95
N VAL A 97 17.00 -5.71 -8.44
CA VAL A 97 17.62 -5.26 -9.68
C VAL A 97 18.68 -4.22 -9.31
N PRO A 98 19.98 -4.51 -9.55
CA PRO A 98 21.03 -3.56 -9.22
C PRO A 98 20.93 -2.33 -10.09
N ARG A 99 21.29 -1.17 -9.57
CA ARG A 99 21.29 0.10 -10.30
C ARG A 99 22.15 0.10 -11.57
N THR A 100 23.14 -0.83 -11.66
CA THR A 100 23.99 -1.01 -12.81
C THR A 100 23.28 -1.60 -14.04
N ALA A 101 22.07 -2.15 -13.85
CA ALA A 101 21.24 -2.67 -14.94
C ALA A 101 20.53 -1.58 -15.77
N PHE A 102 20.70 -0.28 -15.42
CA PHE A 102 19.99 0.82 -16.06
C PHE A 102 20.93 1.83 -16.72
N ILE A 103 20.48 2.42 -17.84
CA ILE A 103 21.13 3.55 -18.50
C ILE A 103 20.05 4.62 -18.76
N PRO A 104 20.17 5.83 -18.17
CA PRO A 104 21.15 6.24 -17.17
C PRO A 104 20.97 5.51 -15.83
N LYS A 105 22.08 5.32 -15.11
CA LYS A 105 22.11 4.63 -13.82
C LYS A 105 21.37 5.43 -12.74
N PRO A 106 20.35 4.86 -12.08
CA PRO A 106 19.66 5.53 -10.98
C PRO A 106 20.54 5.60 -9.72
N LYS A 107 20.12 6.41 -8.75
CA LYS A 107 20.87 6.60 -7.48
C LYS A 107 20.78 5.38 -6.54
N VAL A 108 19.75 4.57 -6.66
CA VAL A 108 19.42 3.44 -5.76
C VAL A 108 19.07 2.18 -6.54
N ASP A 109 19.24 1.03 -5.90
CA ASP A 109 18.78 -0.25 -6.45
C ASP A 109 17.25 -0.30 -6.47
N SER A 110 16.74 -1.20 -7.29
CA SER A 110 15.32 -1.47 -7.45
C SER A 110 14.97 -2.88 -6.99
N SER A 111 13.69 -3.14 -6.81
CA SER A 111 13.19 -4.50 -6.53
C SER A 111 11.87 -4.71 -7.26
N ILE A 112 11.66 -5.95 -7.70
CA ILE A 112 10.40 -6.38 -8.30
C ILE A 112 9.51 -6.98 -7.22
N ILE A 113 8.30 -6.43 -7.12
CA ILE A 113 7.25 -6.87 -6.20
C ILE A 113 6.10 -7.46 -7.00
N MET A 114 5.60 -8.60 -6.56
CA MET A 114 4.34 -9.15 -7.01
C MET A 114 3.26 -8.84 -5.96
N LEU A 115 2.11 -8.34 -6.43
CA LEU A 115 0.93 -8.10 -5.63
C LEU A 115 -0.24 -8.86 -6.24
N LYS A 116 -0.97 -9.62 -5.42
CA LYS A 116 -2.19 -10.31 -5.83
C LYS A 116 -3.35 -9.79 -4.97
N PRO A 117 -4.37 -9.15 -5.56
CA PRO A 117 -5.54 -8.70 -4.81
C PRO A 117 -6.18 -9.86 -4.06
N ARG A 118 -6.52 -9.65 -2.80
CA ARG A 118 -7.29 -10.61 -2.02
C ARG A 118 -8.76 -10.54 -2.45
N PRO A 119 -9.51 -11.66 -2.48
CA PRO A 119 -10.96 -11.64 -2.73
C PRO A 119 -11.71 -10.77 -1.71
N LYS A 120 -11.23 -10.72 -0.48
CA LYS A 120 -11.66 -9.83 0.60
C LYS A 120 -10.42 -9.30 1.33
N PRO A 121 -10.45 -8.08 1.85
CA PRO A 121 -9.35 -7.57 2.69
C PRO A 121 -9.05 -8.52 3.86
N LEU A 122 -7.79 -8.54 4.32
CA LEU A 122 -7.30 -9.48 5.33
C LEU A 122 -8.10 -9.45 6.64
N TYR A 123 -8.60 -8.27 7.02
CA TYR A 123 -9.50 -8.06 8.16
C TYR A 123 -10.56 -7.03 7.78
N PRO A 124 -11.80 -7.15 8.32
CA PRO A 124 -12.85 -6.18 8.05
C PRO A 124 -12.47 -4.78 8.53
N ALA A 125 -12.53 -3.80 7.64
CA ALA A 125 -12.38 -2.39 7.97
C ALA A 125 -12.87 -1.53 6.80
N ASN A 126 -13.36 -0.33 7.11
CA ASN A 126 -13.63 0.69 6.12
C ASN A 126 -12.31 1.38 5.73
N ILE A 127 -11.99 1.37 4.45
CA ILE A 127 -10.71 1.89 3.94
C ILE A 127 -10.47 3.37 4.30
N LYS A 128 -11.52 4.19 4.34
CA LYS A 128 -11.40 5.62 4.69
C LYS A 128 -10.94 5.79 6.13
N PHE A 129 -11.56 5.06 7.07
CA PHE A 129 -11.19 5.09 8.48
C PHE A 129 -9.83 4.45 8.72
N LEU A 130 -9.54 3.33 8.06
CA LEU A 130 -8.22 2.70 8.14
C LEU A 130 -7.11 3.66 7.68
N GLN A 131 -7.29 4.35 6.56
CA GLN A 131 -6.33 5.35 6.08
C GLN A 131 -6.18 6.53 7.05
N LYS A 132 -7.27 7.01 7.67
CA LYS A 132 -7.24 8.07 8.67
C LYS A 132 -6.40 7.66 9.88
N VAL A 133 -6.65 6.46 10.43
CA VAL A 133 -5.88 5.89 11.54
C VAL A 133 -4.41 5.70 11.18
N LEU A 134 -4.11 5.07 10.04
CA LEU A 134 -2.74 4.84 9.59
C LEU A 134 -1.97 6.13 9.36
N SER A 135 -2.61 7.14 8.74
CA SER A 135 -1.97 8.44 8.50
C SER A 135 -1.62 9.14 9.81
N CYS A 136 -2.51 9.09 10.77
CA CYS A 136 -2.29 9.67 12.09
C CYS A 136 -1.21 8.91 12.86
N CYS A 137 -1.34 7.60 13.03
CA CYS A 137 -0.41 6.81 13.85
C CYS A 137 1.02 6.83 13.29
N PHE A 138 1.21 6.68 11.99
CA PHE A 138 2.54 6.73 11.36
C PHE A 138 3.04 8.15 11.11
N GLY A 139 2.17 9.15 11.05
CA GLY A 139 2.57 10.57 11.02
C GLY A 139 3.25 11.01 12.32
N TYR A 140 2.81 10.45 13.42
CA TYR A 140 3.37 10.67 14.76
C TYR A 140 4.09 9.44 15.30
N ARG A 141 4.87 8.75 14.49
CA ARG A 141 5.49 7.44 14.75
C ARG A 141 6.20 7.33 16.12
N ARG A 142 6.84 8.41 16.60
CA ARG A 142 7.54 8.43 17.90
C ARG A 142 6.63 8.63 19.11
N LYS A 143 5.36 8.96 18.90
CA LYS A 143 4.37 9.14 19.97
C LYS A 143 3.67 7.80 20.30
N MET A 144 3.22 7.66 21.53
CA MET A 144 2.30 6.58 21.93
C MET A 144 0.96 6.73 21.20
N LEU A 145 0.23 5.62 21.00
CA LEU A 145 -1.03 5.57 20.26
C LEU A 145 -2.07 6.54 20.81
N LYS A 146 -2.23 6.60 22.14
CA LYS A 146 -3.12 7.55 22.79
C LYS A 146 -2.88 8.97 22.32
N LYS A 147 -1.61 9.40 22.29
CA LYS A 147 -1.25 10.76 21.84
C LYS A 147 -1.40 10.95 20.35
N SER A 148 -1.09 9.93 19.54
CA SER A 148 -1.27 10.03 18.10
C SER A 148 -2.74 10.15 17.73
N LEU A 149 -3.60 9.26 18.25
CA LEU A 149 -5.03 9.25 17.93
C LEU A 149 -5.79 10.46 18.46
N SER A 150 -5.31 11.12 19.54
CA SER A 150 -5.95 12.34 20.04
C SER A 150 -5.95 13.50 19.03
N PHE A 151 -5.11 13.46 17.98
CA PHE A 151 -5.14 14.44 16.88
C PHE A 151 -6.31 14.23 15.90
N ILE A 152 -6.97 13.08 15.92
CA ILE A 152 -8.11 12.79 15.04
C ILE A 152 -9.42 12.58 15.79
N HIS A 153 -9.37 12.27 17.11
CA HIS A 153 -10.54 12.12 17.92
C HIS A 153 -10.23 12.35 19.41
N PRO A 154 -11.04 13.14 20.15
CA PRO A 154 -10.81 13.43 21.57
C PRO A 154 -10.90 12.18 22.46
N GLU A 155 -11.75 11.22 22.13
CA GLU A 155 -11.91 9.94 22.86
C GLU A 155 -10.90 8.85 22.45
N ALA A 156 -9.66 9.24 22.05
CA ALA A 156 -8.63 8.31 21.58
C ALA A 156 -8.39 7.12 22.53
N GLU A 157 -8.37 7.36 23.83
CA GLU A 157 -8.15 6.32 24.84
C GLU A 157 -9.32 5.33 24.89
N LYS A 158 -10.55 5.81 24.81
CA LYS A 158 -11.76 4.98 24.79
C LYS A 158 -11.81 4.11 23.53
N ILE A 159 -11.40 4.65 22.37
CA ILE A 159 -11.27 3.90 21.11
C ILE A 159 -10.29 2.75 21.28
N LEU A 160 -9.09 3.02 21.81
CA LEU A 160 -8.05 2.02 22.03
C LEU A 160 -8.50 0.93 23.01
N ASN A 161 -9.11 1.32 24.13
CA ASN A 161 -9.61 0.38 25.13
C ASN A 161 -10.73 -0.54 24.57
N ARG A 162 -11.65 0.01 23.78
CA ARG A 162 -12.69 -0.78 23.08
C ARG A 162 -12.12 -1.73 22.06
N ALA A 163 -11.03 -1.33 21.39
CA ALA A 163 -10.29 -2.19 20.47
C ALA A 163 -9.40 -3.23 21.18
N GLY A 164 -9.32 -3.21 22.52
CA GLY A 164 -8.46 -4.10 23.31
C GLY A 164 -6.97 -3.84 23.12
N ILE A 165 -6.57 -2.58 22.91
CA ILE A 165 -5.19 -2.20 22.57
C ILE A 165 -4.58 -1.36 23.68
N ASN A 166 -3.37 -1.74 24.12
CA ASN A 166 -2.60 -0.95 25.08
C ASN A 166 -2.27 0.44 24.51
N THR A 167 -2.68 1.47 25.23
CA THR A 167 -2.59 2.88 24.82
C THR A 167 -1.15 3.41 24.72
N ASN A 168 -0.20 2.72 25.39
CA ASN A 168 1.23 3.08 25.43
C ASN A 168 2.04 2.52 24.26
N LEU A 169 1.47 1.61 23.47
CA LEU A 169 2.11 1.10 22.25
C LEU A 169 2.33 2.22 21.22
N ARG A 170 3.22 1.96 20.27
CA ARG A 170 3.46 2.82 19.11
C ARG A 170 2.90 2.17 17.84
N ALA A 171 2.82 2.94 16.76
CA ALA A 171 2.32 2.45 15.48
C ALA A 171 3.06 1.20 14.98
N GLU A 172 4.36 1.11 15.19
CA GLU A 172 5.18 0.00 14.72
C GLU A 172 4.95 -1.31 15.45
N ASP A 173 4.38 -1.25 16.66
CA ASP A 173 4.09 -2.43 17.50
C ASP A 173 2.78 -3.12 17.10
N LEU A 174 1.92 -2.45 16.32
CA LEU A 174 0.59 -2.93 15.96
C LEU A 174 0.60 -3.86 14.76
N SER A 175 -0.17 -4.94 14.86
CA SER A 175 -0.53 -5.79 13.72
C SER A 175 -1.55 -5.10 12.81
N ILE A 176 -1.69 -5.60 11.59
CA ILE A 176 -2.72 -5.15 10.64
C ILE A 176 -4.13 -5.29 11.24
N LYS A 177 -4.38 -6.41 11.96
CA LYS A 177 -5.65 -6.65 12.65
C LYS A 177 -5.97 -5.52 13.62
N GLN A 178 -5.01 -5.14 14.47
CA GLN A 178 -5.18 -4.10 15.47
C GLN A 178 -5.47 -2.73 14.86
N PHE A 179 -4.83 -2.37 13.72
CA PHE A 179 -5.20 -1.15 12.98
C PHE A 179 -6.64 -1.20 12.45
N CYS A 180 -7.09 -2.36 11.97
CA CYS A 180 -8.49 -2.55 11.55
C CYS A 180 -9.46 -2.45 12.73
N ASP A 181 -9.10 -3.02 13.89
CA ASP A 181 -9.91 -2.93 15.11
C ASP A 181 -10.08 -1.47 15.56
N ILE A 182 -9.00 -0.69 15.62
CA ILE A 182 -9.05 0.76 15.89
C ILE A 182 -9.94 1.49 14.88
N SER A 183 -9.78 1.19 13.58
CA SER A 183 -10.54 1.88 12.54
C SER A 183 -12.04 1.63 12.63
N ARG A 184 -12.47 0.42 13.04
CA ARG A 184 -13.88 0.09 13.28
C ARG A 184 -14.44 0.81 14.51
N GLU A 185 -13.67 0.89 15.58
CA GLU A 185 -14.13 1.64 16.77
C GLU A 185 -14.22 3.14 16.49
N LEU A 186 -13.29 3.69 15.71
CA LEU A 186 -13.37 5.08 15.26
C LEU A 186 -14.61 5.33 14.36
N GLU A 187 -14.93 4.40 13.45
CA GLU A 187 -16.10 4.49 12.57
C GLU A 187 -17.42 4.53 13.33
N LYS A 188 -17.54 3.77 14.45
CA LYS A 188 -18.76 3.73 15.26
C LYS A 188 -19.09 5.05 15.98
N ILE A 189 -18.11 5.94 16.12
CA ILE A 189 -18.24 7.18 16.89
C ILE A 189 -18.00 8.44 16.06
N SER A 190 -17.82 8.27 14.75
CA SER A 190 -17.65 9.36 13.76
C SER A 190 -18.91 9.53 12.93
#